data_fa56e021916331588ab6d922591cb107
#
_entry.id   fa56e021916331588ab6d922591cb107
#
_cell.length_a   1.000
_cell.length_b   1.000
_cell.length_c   1.000
_cell.angle_alpha   90.00
_cell.angle_beta   90.00
_cell.angle_gamma   90.00
#
_symmetry.space_group_name_H-M   'P 1'
#
loop_
_entity.id
_entity.type
_entity.pdbx_description
1 polymer ?
#
loop_
_entity_poly.entity_id
_entity_poly.type
_entity_poly.pdbx_seq_one_letter_code
_entity_poly.pdbx_strand_id
1 'polypeptide(L)'
;MSLKPLQLPHKLWAIIPAAGSGSRFSKTELKQYQMIGQKTVLEHTVLRLNQLPLQGYVLAIGSDDDVAQSLPFTNMEKAHFCEGGAERVDSVLNSLNYLSAIADADDWVFVHD
;
A
#
# COMPACT_ATOMS: atom_id res chain seq x y z
N MET A 1 -30.94 12.39 19.59
CA MET A 1 -29.45 12.46 19.60
C MET A 1 -28.92 11.83 18.33
N SER A 2 -28.22 12.58 17.52
CA SER A 2 -27.61 12.02 16.32
C SER A 2 -26.25 11.46 16.66
N LEU A 3 -26.02 10.21 16.30
CA LEU A 3 -24.73 9.59 16.43
C LEU A 3 -23.94 9.92 15.17
N LYS A 4 -22.97 10.80 15.31
CA LYS A 4 -22.05 11.04 14.21
C LYS A 4 -21.07 9.88 14.15
N PRO A 5 -20.74 9.41 12.95
CA PRO A 5 -19.66 8.43 12.85
C PRO A 5 -18.39 8.99 13.48
N LEU A 6 -17.62 8.12 14.08
CA LEU A 6 -16.35 8.53 14.65
C LEU A 6 -15.47 9.12 13.55
N GLN A 7 -15.22 10.42 13.66
CA GLN A 7 -14.31 11.08 12.74
C GLN A 7 -13.00 11.31 13.47
N LEU A 8 -11.96 10.69 12.97
CA LEU A 8 -10.63 10.98 13.46
C LEU A 8 -10.28 12.42 13.09
N PRO A 9 -9.70 13.18 14.03
CA PRO A 9 -9.30 14.56 13.72
C PRO A 9 -8.22 14.61 12.63
N HIS A 10 -7.55 13.51 12.36
CA HIS A 10 -6.50 13.38 11.38
C HIS A 10 -6.81 12.26 10.42
N LYS A 11 -6.24 12.35 9.22
CA LYS A 11 -6.44 11.34 8.19
C LYS A 11 -5.59 10.12 8.48
N LEU A 12 -6.01 8.98 7.96
CA LEU A 12 -5.28 7.73 8.09
C LEU A 12 -4.75 7.31 6.72
N TRP A 13 -3.48 7.00 6.66
CA TRP A 13 -2.80 6.49 5.47
C TRP A 13 -2.25 5.12 5.75
N ALA A 14 -2.14 4.28 4.74
CA ALA A 14 -1.51 2.97 4.86
C ALA A 14 -0.31 2.88 3.94
N ILE A 15 0.73 2.20 4.41
CA ILE A 15 1.92 1.88 3.61
C ILE A 15 1.98 0.37 3.47
N ILE A 16 2.14 -0.09 2.24
CA ILE A 16 2.24 -1.51 1.92
C ILE A 16 3.59 -1.74 1.24
N PRO A 17 4.60 -2.22 1.98
CA PRO A 17 5.87 -2.58 1.36
C PRO A 17 5.67 -3.79 0.45
N ALA A 18 5.85 -3.60 -0.84
CA ALA A 18 5.62 -4.63 -1.84
C ALA A 18 6.76 -4.69 -2.85
N ALA A 19 7.95 -4.23 -2.45
CA ALA A 19 9.08 -4.21 -3.35
C ALA A 19 9.63 -5.60 -3.65
N GLY A 20 9.38 -6.58 -2.81
CA GLY A 20 9.81 -7.95 -3.00
C GLY A 20 11.31 -8.08 -3.24
N SER A 21 11.97 -8.88 -2.45
CA SER A 21 13.41 -9.04 -2.53
C SER A 21 13.83 -10.18 -3.44
N GLY A 22 12.94 -10.71 -4.25
CA GLY A 22 13.17 -11.94 -4.96
C GLY A 22 13.89 -11.76 -6.28
N SER A 23 15.19 -11.42 -6.26
CA SER A 23 15.98 -11.42 -7.49
C SER A 23 16.07 -12.80 -8.14
N ARG A 24 15.70 -13.85 -7.42
CA ARG A 24 15.70 -15.23 -7.93
C ARG A 24 14.43 -15.58 -8.67
N PHE A 25 13.39 -14.78 -8.54
CA PHE A 25 12.07 -15.10 -9.08
C PHE A 25 11.69 -14.06 -10.12
N SER A 26 10.90 -14.48 -11.09
CA SER A 26 10.27 -13.54 -11.99
C SER A 26 9.26 -12.69 -11.19
N LYS A 27 8.89 -11.54 -11.74
CA LYS A 27 7.95 -10.63 -11.07
C LYS A 27 6.63 -11.32 -10.71
N THR A 28 6.14 -12.17 -11.59
CA THR A 28 4.87 -12.85 -11.41
C THR A 28 4.95 -14.01 -10.42
N GLU A 29 6.17 -14.45 -10.08
CA GLU A 29 6.38 -15.51 -9.11
C GLU A 29 6.58 -15.00 -7.69
N LEU A 30 6.63 -13.68 -7.49
CA LEU A 30 6.74 -13.11 -6.17
C LEU A 30 5.49 -13.45 -5.35
N LYS A 31 5.70 -13.66 -4.06
CA LYS A 31 4.64 -14.12 -3.17
C LYS A 31 3.40 -13.23 -3.22
N GLN A 32 3.60 -11.92 -3.30
CA GLN A 32 2.49 -10.97 -3.32
C GLN A 32 1.62 -11.08 -4.57
N TYR A 33 2.12 -11.70 -5.64
CA TYR A 33 1.38 -11.85 -6.90
C TYR A 33 0.80 -13.25 -7.09
N GLN A 34 0.96 -14.12 -6.11
CA GLN A 34 0.32 -15.43 -6.17
C GLN A 34 -1.18 -15.28 -6.01
N MET A 35 -1.91 -16.14 -6.71
CA MET A 35 -3.37 -16.05 -6.71
C MET A 35 -3.97 -16.80 -5.54
N ILE A 36 -4.96 -16.17 -4.91
CA ILE A 36 -5.85 -16.80 -3.95
C ILE A 36 -7.25 -16.56 -4.49
N GLY A 37 -7.85 -17.61 -5.08
CA GLY A 37 -9.09 -17.42 -5.81
C GLY A 37 -8.85 -16.62 -7.07
N GLN A 38 -9.59 -15.54 -7.25
CA GLN A 38 -9.50 -14.69 -8.44
C GLN A 38 -8.65 -13.43 -8.23
N LYS A 39 -8.00 -13.31 -7.08
CA LYS A 39 -7.20 -12.13 -6.74
C LYS A 39 -5.82 -12.54 -6.26
N THR A 40 -4.85 -11.66 -6.50
CA THR A 40 -3.52 -11.86 -5.94
C THR A 40 -3.52 -11.62 -4.43
N VAL A 41 -2.48 -12.12 -3.76
CA VAL A 41 -2.27 -11.84 -2.34
C VAL A 41 -2.26 -10.33 -2.08
N LEU A 42 -1.61 -9.56 -2.95
CA LEU A 42 -1.54 -8.11 -2.80
C LEU A 42 -2.92 -7.46 -2.92
N GLU A 43 -3.74 -7.91 -3.87
CA GLU A 43 -5.11 -7.40 -3.99
C GLU A 43 -5.94 -7.70 -2.74
N HIS A 44 -5.78 -8.88 -2.15
CA HIS A 44 -6.46 -9.23 -0.90
C HIS A 44 -6.01 -8.32 0.24
N THR A 45 -4.72 -8.02 0.31
CA THR A 45 -4.18 -7.12 1.32
C THR A 45 -4.79 -5.73 1.19
N VAL A 46 -4.83 -5.20 -0.02
CA VAL A 46 -5.41 -3.88 -0.28
C VAL A 46 -6.89 -3.86 0.07
N LEU A 47 -7.63 -4.90 -0.32
CA LEU A 47 -9.04 -5.01 0.01
C LEU A 47 -9.27 -4.97 1.53
N ARG A 48 -8.46 -5.73 2.26
CA ARG A 48 -8.59 -5.81 3.72
C ARG A 48 -8.27 -4.46 4.38
N LEU A 49 -7.20 -3.80 3.94
CA LEU A 49 -6.81 -2.51 4.49
C LEU A 49 -7.84 -1.43 4.19
N ASN A 50 -8.52 -1.51 3.05
CA ASN A 50 -9.53 -0.53 2.69
C ASN A 50 -10.84 -0.67 3.47
N GLN A 51 -10.94 -1.66 4.35
CA GLN A 51 -12.01 -1.68 5.34
C GLN A 51 -11.79 -0.63 6.44
N LEU A 52 -10.57 -0.11 6.55
CA LEU A 52 -10.29 1.05 7.39
C LEU A 52 -10.62 2.33 6.63
N PRO A 53 -10.92 3.44 7.34
CA PRO A 53 -11.25 4.71 6.69
C PRO A 53 -9.99 5.41 6.19
N LEU A 54 -9.37 4.85 5.17
CA LEU A 54 -8.12 5.38 4.63
C LEU A 54 -8.37 6.63 3.79
N GLN A 55 -7.52 7.63 3.96
CA GLN A 55 -7.41 8.75 3.03
C GLN A 55 -6.74 8.28 1.74
N GLY A 56 -5.76 7.40 1.87
CA GLY A 56 -5.08 6.80 0.76
C GLY A 56 -4.14 5.71 1.23
N TYR A 57 -3.56 4.98 0.29
CA TYR A 57 -2.56 3.97 0.60
C TYR A 57 -1.43 4.02 -0.42
N VAL A 58 -0.23 3.70 0.04
CA VAL A 58 0.97 3.74 -0.77
C VAL A 58 1.50 2.32 -0.93
N LEU A 59 1.71 1.93 -2.18
CA LEU A 59 2.36 0.68 -2.53
C LEU A 59 3.80 0.99 -2.90
N ALA A 60 4.74 0.52 -2.10
CA ALA A 60 6.16 0.65 -2.40
C ALA A 60 6.58 -0.57 -3.21
N ILE A 61 6.81 -0.39 -4.49
CA ILE A 61 7.07 -1.48 -5.43
C ILE A 61 8.49 -1.40 -5.97
N GLY A 62 8.98 -2.52 -6.50
CA GLY A 62 10.30 -2.54 -7.13
C GLY A 62 10.35 -1.62 -8.34
N SER A 63 11.53 -1.06 -8.61
CA SER A 63 11.69 -0.10 -9.71
C SER A 63 11.38 -0.69 -11.08
N ASP A 64 11.53 -2.01 -11.21
CA ASP A 64 11.25 -2.73 -12.46
C ASP A 64 9.93 -3.50 -12.41
N ASP A 65 9.11 -3.26 -11.38
CA ASP A 65 7.84 -3.94 -11.21
C ASP A 65 6.78 -3.28 -12.09
N ASP A 66 6.29 -4.02 -13.07
CA ASP A 66 5.21 -3.57 -13.94
C ASP A 66 3.90 -4.30 -13.70
N VAL A 67 3.86 -5.19 -12.71
CA VAL A 67 2.67 -5.98 -12.39
C VAL A 67 1.71 -5.20 -11.50
N ALA A 68 2.21 -4.57 -10.43
CA ALA A 68 1.36 -3.93 -9.43
C ALA A 68 0.43 -2.89 -10.03
N GLN A 69 0.94 -2.07 -10.92
CA GLN A 69 0.15 -0.97 -11.50
C GLN A 69 -0.94 -1.47 -12.45
N SER A 70 -0.88 -2.73 -12.86
CA SER A 70 -1.88 -3.32 -13.74
C SER A 70 -3.01 -4.01 -12.98
N LEU A 71 -2.90 -4.16 -11.66
CA LEU A 71 -3.88 -4.90 -10.87
C LEU A 71 -5.08 -4.01 -10.49
N PRO A 72 -6.29 -4.59 -10.49
CA PRO A 72 -7.49 -3.83 -10.15
C PRO A 72 -7.69 -3.78 -8.63
N PHE A 73 -6.98 -2.90 -7.96
CA PHE A 73 -7.09 -2.75 -6.52
C PHE A 73 -8.41 -2.11 -6.09
N THR A 74 -8.87 -2.47 -4.90
CA THR A 74 -10.00 -1.81 -4.25
C THR A 74 -9.66 -0.34 -4.01
N ASN A 75 -10.59 0.55 -4.35
CA ASN A 75 -10.43 1.99 -4.18
C ASN A 75 -9.17 2.52 -4.88
N MET A 76 -9.05 2.19 -6.17
CA MET A 76 -7.88 2.60 -6.98
C MET A 76 -7.63 4.10 -6.95
N GLU A 77 -8.67 4.90 -6.75
CA GLU A 77 -8.55 6.36 -6.69
C GLU A 77 -7.74 6.82 -5.48
N LYS A 78 -7.57 5.94 -4.49
CA LYS A 78 -6.77 6.22 -3.30
C LYS A 78 -5.36 5.64 -3.37
N ALA A 79 -5.05 4.90 -4.44
CA ALA A 79 -3.77 4.21 -4.57
C ALA A 79 -2.68 5.16 -4.99
N HIS A 80 -1.54 5.06 -4.34
CA HIS A 80 -0.32 5.76 -4.68
C HIS A 80 0.79 4.73 -4.82
N PHE A 81 1.71 4.99 -5.73
CA PHE A 81 2.85 4.10 -5.95
C PHE A 81 4.13 4.89 -5.73
N CYS A 82 5.07 4.27 -5.05
CA CYS A 82 6.41 4.81 -4.95
C CYS A 82 7.43 3.69 -5.10
N GLU A 83 8.68 4.05 -5.31
CA GLU A 83 9.73 3.06 -5.43
C GLU A 83 10.09 2.52 -4.05
N GLY A 84 10.07 1.19 -3.93
CA GLY A 84 10.55 0.52 -2.74
C GLY A 84 12.06 0.39 -2.75
N GLY A 85 12.62 0.06 -1.60
CA GLY A 85 14.05 -0.14 -1.47
C GLY A 85 14.43 -1.61 -1.43
N ALA A 86 15.70 -1.86 -1.20
CA ALA A 86 16.25 -3.22 -1.13
C ALA A 86 15.70 -3.97 0.08
N GLU A 87 15.43 -3.27 1.15
CA GLU A 87 14.89 -3.85 2.38
C GLU A 87 13.58 -3.20 2.75
N ARG A 88 12.83 -3.84 3.64
CA ARG A 88 11.54 -3.35 4.09
C ARG A 88 11.64 -1.95 4.69
N VAL A 89 12.67 -1.69 5.48
CA VAL A 89 12.86 -0.38 6.09
C VAL A 89 13.04 0.72 5.04
N ASP A 90 13.73 0.40 3.96
CA ASP A 90 13.93 1.35 2.87
C ASP A 90 12.60 1.66 2.17
N SER A 91 11.78 0.64 1.97
CA SER A 91 10.45 0.81 1.37
C SER A 91 9.56 1.69 2.24
N VAL A 92 9.60 1.48 3.56
CA VAL A 92 8.83 2.29 4.50
C VAL A 92 9.31 3.74 4.47
N LEU A 93 10.62 3.95 4.49
CA LEU A 93 11.19 5.30 4.47
C LEU A 93 10.83 6.04 3.19
N ASN A 94 10.95 5.38 2.05
CA ASN A 94 10.59 5.99 0.76
C ASN A 94 9.10 6.35 0.73
N SER A 95 8.26 5.49 1.29
CA SER A 95 6.82 5.76 1.37
C SER A 95 6.51 6.94 2.29
N LEU A 96 7.20 7.04 3.41
CA LEU A 96 7.04 8.18 4.31
C LEU A 96 7.48 9.49 3.64
N ASN A 97 8.58 9.45 2.90
CA ASN A 97 9.02 10.62 2.14
C ASN A 97 7.99 11.00 1.08
N TYR A 98 7.40 10.03 0.40
CA TYR A 98 6.34 10.29 -0.55
C TYR A 98 5.14 10.96 0.13
N LEU A 99 4.71 10.40 1.26
CA LEU A 99 3.55 10.93 1.98
C LEU A 99 3.81 12.33 2.54
N SER A 100 5.05 12.67 2.86
CA SER A 100 5.36 13.99 3.41
C SER A 100 4.96 15.12 2.47
N ALA A 101 4.82 14.84 1.18
CA ALA A 101 4.42 15.83 0.19
C ALA A 101 2.90 15.99 0.08
N ILE A 102 2.12 15.02 0.54
CA ILE A 102 0.67 15.01 0.33
C ILE A 102 -0.14 14.85 1.61
N ALA A 103 0.45 14.35 2.69
CA ALA A 103 -0.23 14.16 3.96
C ALA A 103 0.06 15.34 4.90
N ASP A 104 -0.81 15.52 5.88
CA ASP A 104 -0.59 16.50 6.93
C ASP A 104 0.34 15.91 7.99
N ALA A 105 1.09 16.79 8.67
CA ALA A 105 2.10 16.35 9.64
C ALA A 105 1.51 15.53 10.79
N ASP A 106 0.24 15.74 11.11
CA ASP A 106 -0.43 15.06 12.22
C ASP A 106 -1.22 13.84 11.77
N ASP A 107 -1.15 13.47 10.50
CA ASP A 107 -1.88 12.32 10.01
C ASP A 107 -1.29 11.01 10.55
N TRP A 108 -2.14 10.01 10.64
CA TRP A 108 -1.74 8.68 11.08
C TRP A 108 -1.25 7.86 9.88
N VAL A 109 -0.26 7.03 10.12
CA VAL A 109 0.26 6.12 9.11
C VAL A 109 0.28 4.71 9.68
N PHE A 110 -0.39 3.79 9.00
CA PHE A 110 -0.36 2.37 9.32
C PHE A 110 0.58 1.67 8.34
N VAL A 111 1.55 0.93 8.87
CA VAL A 111 2.48 0.17 8.03
C VAL A 111 2.07 -1.30 8.09
N HIS A 112 1.71 -1.85 6.94
CA HIS A 112 1.33 -3.26 6.85
C HIS A 112 2.58 -4.14 6.76
N ASP A 113 2.58 -5.16 7.55
CA ASP A 113 3.65 -6.16 7.52
C ASP A 113 3.46 -7.18 6.41
#